data_a327fa589a13b436f1701edde969ec64
#
_entry.id   a327fa589a13b436f1701edde969ec64
#
_cell.length_a   1.000
_cell.length_b   1.000
_cell.length_c   1.000
_cell.angle_alpha   90.00
_cell.angle_beta   90.00
_cell.angle_gamma   90.00
#
_symmetry.space_group_name_H-M   'P 1'
#
loop_
_entity.id
_entity.type
_entity.pdbx_description
1 polymer ?
#
loop_
_entity_poly.entity_id
_entity_poly.type
_entity_poly.pdbx_seq_one_letter_code
_entity_poly.pdbx_strand_id
1 'polypeptide(L)'
;LAPYDNVTVIHNDVLKLDINKLVEEKCEGKRIKVVANLPYYITTPILMGLFESHVPMESVTVMVQKEVAQRMQALPGGKDYGALSLAVQFYAEPYIVANVPPNCFMPRPNVGSAVIRLTSHKKPVAVKNEKLMFDIIRASFNQRRKTLVNGLYNVGGLNKSKEELAAVLESIGLAANVRGETLTLEQFAALSDALSKSAN
;
A
#
# COMPACT_ATOMS: atom_id res chain seq x y z
N LEU A 1 0.41 33.62 -5.06
CA LEU A 1 0.35 32.86 -6.33
C LEU A 1 -0.44 33.59 -7.43
N ALA A 2 -1.07 34.75 -7.10
CA ALA A 2 -1.88 35.52 -8.06
C ALA A 2 -1.24 35.86 -9.42
N PRO A 3 0.10 36.01 -9.56
CA PRO A 3 0.71 36.33 -10.86
C PRO A 3 0.93 35.11 -11.78
N TYR A 4 0.50 33.89 -11.35
CA TYR A 4 0.74 32.67 -12.12
C TYR A 4 -0.56 32.11 -12.70
N ASP A 5 -0.76 32.20 -14.00
CA ASP A 5 -1.98 31.74 -14.69
C ASP A 5 -2.13 30.22 -14.71
N ASN A 6 -1.03 29.49 -14.50
CA ASN A 6 -0.99 28.03 -14.47
C ASN A 6 -1.23 27.43 -13.07
N VAL A 7 -1.61 28.26 -12.08
CA VAL A 7 -1.85 27.82 -10.68
C VAL A 7 -3.31 27.96 -10.32
N THR A 8 -3.92 26.87 -9.87
CA THR A 8 -5.27 26.85 -9.29
C THR A 8 -5.18 26.49 -7.81
N VAL A 9 -5.70 27.35 -6.93
CA VAL A 9 -5.77 27.08 -5.49
C VAL A 9 -7.16 26.56 -5.13
N ILE A 10 -7.20 25.39 -4.48
CA ILE A 10 -8.44 24.76 -4.01
C ILE A 10 -8.34 24.63 -2.50
N HIS A 11 -9.21 25.33 -1.77
CA HIS A 11 -9.30 25.25 -0.32
C HIS A 11 -10.32 24.19 0.06
N ASN A 12 -9.85 22.96 0.36
CA ASN A 12 -10.69 21.82 0.74
C ASN A 12 -9.89 20.81 1.57
N ASP A 13 -10.61 19.89 2.21
CA ASP A 13 -10.03 18.69 2.82
C ASP A 13 -9.76 17.65 1.71
N VAL A 14 -8.49 17.27 1.55
CA VAL A 14 -8.07 16.33 0.49
C VAL A 14 -8.75 14.97 0.60
N LEU A 15 -9.13 14.51 1.80
CA LEU A 15 -9.86 13.25 2.01
C LEU A 15 -11.33 13.30 1.55
N LYS A 16 -11.87 14.51 1.37
CA LYS A 16 -13.26 14.74 0.91
C LYS A 16 -13.33 15.15 -0.55
N LEU A 17 -12.18 15.40 -1.17
CA LEU A 17 -12.10 15.85 -2.55
C LEU A 17 -12.11 14.64 -3.50
N ASP A 18 -12.99 14.70 -4.49
CA ASP A 18 -12.94 13.77 -5.63
C ASP A 18 -11.79 14.15 -6.55
N ILE A 19 -10.63 13.49 -6.33
CA ILE A 19 -9.41 13.75 -7.09
C ILE A 19 -9.57 13.33 -8.56
N ASN A 20 -10.32 12.25 -8.86
CA ASN A 20 -10.55 11.81 -10.24
C ASN A 20 -11.31 12.87 -11.03
N LYS A 21 -12.38 13.43 -10.44
CA LYS A 21 -13.12 14.52 -11.04
C LYS A 21 -12.25 15.76 -11.24
N LEU A 22 -11.41 16.08 -10.26
CA LEU A 22 -10.48 17.21 -10.37
C LEU A 22 -9.46 17.00 -11.50
N VAL A 23 -8.91 15.80 -11.65
CA VAL A 23 -7.98 15.46 -12.72
C VAL A 23 -8.66 15.56 -14.09
N GLU A 24 -9.90 15.11 -14.20
CA GLU A 24 -10.66 15.25 -15.44
C GLU A 24 -10.88 16.72 -15.81
N GLU A 25 -11.35 17.55 -14.85
CA GLU A 25 -11.69 18.96 -15.08
C GLU A 25 -10.46 19.85 -15.31
N LYS A 26 -9.32 19.58 -14.63
CA LYS A 26 -8.15 20.46 -14.64
C LYS A 26 -6.98 19.94 -15.45
N CYS A 27 -6.92 18.63 -15.70
CA CYS A 27 -5.80 17.97 -16.36
C CYS A 27 -6.24 17.16 -17.59
N GLU A 28 -7.48 17.27 -18.02
CA GLU A 28 -8.02 16.56 -19.20
C GLU A 28 -7.83 15.01 -19.08
N GLY A 29 -7.95 14.46 -17.86
CA GLY A 29 -7.71 13.05 -17.59
C GLY A 29 -6.26 12.57 -17.71
N LYS A 30 -5.30 13.48 -17.96
CA LYS A 30 -3.88 13.13 -18.08
C LYS A 30 -3.32 12.65 -16.76
N ARG A 31 -2.29 11.81 -16.84
CA ARG A 31 -1.58 11.34 -15.63
C ARG A 31 -0.90 12.51 -14.92
N ILE A 32 -1.09 12.58 -13.62
CA ILE A 32 -0.59 13.65 -12.75
C ILE A 32 0.60 13.19 -11.90
N LYS A 33 1.36 14.16 -11.41
CA LYS A 33 2.33 13.97 -10.32
C LYS A 33 1.77 14.61 -9.06
N VAL A 34 1.77 13.86 -7.97
CA VAL A 34 1.36 14.36 -6.66
C VAL A 34 2.62 14.68 -5.85
N VAL A 35 2.71 15.90 -5.31
CA VAL A 35 3.80 16.30 -4.41
C VAL A 35 3.18 16.90 -3.17
N ALA A 36 3.47 16.35 -1.99
CA ALA A 36 2.87 16.83 -0.76
C ALA A 36 3.79 16.70 0.47
N ASN A 37 3.68 17.69 1.36
CA ASN A 37 4.14 17.58 2.74
C ASN A 37 2.91 17.37 3.63
N LEU A 38 2.68 16.13 4.07
CA LEU A 38 1.48 15.71 4.77
C LEU A 38 1.72 15.59 6.28
N PRO A 39 0.71 15.92 7.11
CA PRO A 39 0.75 15.56 8.53
C PRO A 39 0.92 14.05 8.69
N TYR A 40 1.82 13.61 9.57
CA TYR A 40 2.21 12.20 9.68
C TYR A 40 1.03 11.26 9.99
N TYR A 41 0.05 11.72 10.78
CA TYR A 41 -1.08 10.91 11.23
C TYR A 41 -2.10 10.58 10.12
N ILE A 42 -2.12 11.34 9.01
CA ILE A 42 -3.05 11.13 7.88
C ILE A 42 -2.35 10.71 6.58
N THR A 43 -1.04 10.57 6.59
CA THR A 43 -0.25 10.23 5.38
C THR A 43 -0.73 8.92 4.75
N THR A 44 -0.83 7.84 5.53
CA THR A 44 -1.26 6.53 5.00
C THR A 44 -2.70 6.56 4.47
N PRO A 45 -3.71 7.10 5.17
CA PRO A 45 -5.05 7.26 4.61
C PRO A 45 -5.10 8.03 3.29
N ILE A 46 -4.33 9.12 3.16
CA ILE A 46 -4.30 9.91 1.90
C ILE A 46 -3.70 9.08 0.77
N LEU A 47 -2.55 8.43 0.99
CA LEU A 47 -1.90 7.60 -0.02
C LEU A 47 -2.79 6.44 -0.46
N MET A 48 -3.39 5.73 0.48
CA MET A 48 -4.29 4.62 0.17
C MET A 48 -5.54 5.10 -0.57
N GLY A 49 -6.13 6.23 -0.16
CA GLY A 49 -7.26 6.83 -0.87
C GLY A 49 -6.95 7.16 -2.33
N LEU A 50 -5.76 7.71 -2.62
CA LEU A 50 -5.32 7.98 -3.99
C LEU A 50 -5.16 6.70 -4.82
N PHE A 51 -4.58 5.64 -4.24
CA PHE A 51 -4.35 4.37 -4.91
C PHE A 51 -5.65 3.59 -5.13
N GLU A 52 -6.46 3.40 -4.10
CA GLU A 52 -7.72 2.65 -4.14
C GLU A 52 -8.77 3.32 -5.03
N SER A 53 -8.73 4.64 -5.18
CA SER A 53 -9.56 5.39 -6.12
C SER A 53 -9.03 5.35 -7.56
N HIS A 54 -7.92 4.64 -7.83
CA HIS A 54 -7.29 4.54 -9.15
C HIS A 54 -7.06 5.89 -9.84
N VAL A 55 -6.64 6.90 -9.05
CA VAL A 55 -6.27 8.21 -9.60
C VAL A 55 -5.16 8.02 -10.64
N PRO A 56 -5.26 8.60 -11.84
CA PRO A 56 -4.25 8.42 -12.89
C PRO A 56 -2.96 9.16 -12.56
N MET A 57 -2.10 8.53 -11.74
CA MET A 57 -0.83 9.11 -11.28
C MET A 57 0.36 8.52 -12.01
N GLU A 58 1.32 9.39 -12.35
CA GLU A 58 2.67 8.98 -12.75
C GLU A 58 3.51 8.65 -11.51
N SER A 59 3.45 9.53 -10.51
CA SER A 59 4.16 9.36 -9.25
C SER A 59 3.53 10.17 -8.12
N VAL A 60 3.78 9.71 -6.89
CA VAL A 60 3.49 10.44 -5.65
C VAL A 60 4.80 10.66 -4.90
N THR A 61 5.15 11.91 -4.62
CA THR A 61 6.33 12.27 -3.84
C THR A 61 5.89 12.96 -2.56
N VAL A 62 6.16 12.32 -1.42
CA VAL A 62 5.70 12.81 -0.11
C VAL A 62 6.81 12.80 0.92
N MET A 63 6.73 13.72 1.89
CA MET A 63 7.54 13.65 3.09
C MET A 63 6.76 12.93 4.18
N VAL A 64 7.39 11.88 4.75
CA VAL A 64 6.83 11.01 5.78
C VAL A 64 7.84 10.80 6.91
N GLN A 65 7.43 10.21 8.03
CA GLN A 65 8.39 9.74 9.02
C GLN A 65 9.34 8.71 8.39
N LYS A 66 10.62 8.76 8.76
CA LYS A 66 11.65 7.87 8.21
C LYS A 66 11.30 6.39 8.36
N GLU A 67 10.76 5.99 9.51
CA GLU A 67 10.29 4.63 9.75
C GLU A 67 9.20 4.21 8.77
N VAL A 68 8.24 5.11 8.48
CA VAL A 68 7.16 4.84 7.53
C VAL A 68 7.70 4.64 6.11
N ALA A 69 8.66 5.48 5.68
CA ALA A 69 9.33 5.31 4.39
C ALA A 69 10.09 3.97 4.31
N GLN A 70 10.79 3.58 5.37
CA GLN A 70 11.50 2.30 5.45
C GLN A 70 10.52 1.11 5.34
N ARG A 71 9.38 1.19 6.02
CA ARG A 71 8.33 0.17 5.93
C ARG A 71 7.74 0.06 4.53
N MET A 72 7.55 1.17 3.82
CA MET A 72 7.06 1.15 2.43
C MET A 72 8.01 0.40 1.49
N GLN A 73 9.34 0.51 1.71
CA GLN A 73 10.37 -0.16 0.91
C GLN A 73 10.77 -1.55 1.43
N ALA A 74 10.25 -1.98 2.58
CA ALA A 74 10.69 -3.22 3.21
C ALA A 74 10.41 -4.44 2.33
N LEU A 75 11.33 -5.41 2.35
CA LEU A 75 11.26 -6.66 1.59
C LEU A 75 10.78 -7.81 2.47
N PRO A 76 10.23 -8.88 1.88
CA PRO A 76 9.79 -10.08 2.59
C PRO A 76 10.84 -10.62 3.56
N GLY A 77 10.41 -11.04 4.76
CA GLY A 77 11.28 -11.55 5.83
C GLY A 77 11.95 -10.46 6.68
N GLY A 78 11.91 -9.20 6.25
CA GLY A 78 12.44 -8.08 7.02
C GLY A 78 11.53 -7.69 8.19
N LYS A 79 12.13 -7.14 9.27
CA LYS A 79 11.39 -6.72 10.47
C LYS A 79 10.33 -5.64 10.17
N ASP A 80 10.61 -4.76 9.21
CA ASP A 80 9.77 -3.62 8.84
C ASP A 80 8.75 -3.98 7.74
N TYR A 81 8.84 -5.21 7.19
CA TYR A 81 7.89 -5.70 6.19
C TYR A 81 6.52 -5.97 6.79
N GLY A 82 5.48 -5.49 6.10
CA GLY A 82 4.12 -5.59 6.60
C GLY A 82 3.06 -5.20 5.58
N ALA A 83 1.82 -5.08 6.05
CA ALA A 83 0.68 -4.72 5.19
C ALA A 83 0.90 -3.40 4.43
N LEU A 84 1.56 -2.40 5.04
CA LEU A 84 1.88 -1.15 4.36
C LEU A 84 2.88 -1.34 3.22
N SER A 85 3.89 -2.20 3.41
CA SER A 85 4.87 -2.53 2.37
C SER A 85 4.16 -3.10 1.13
N LEU A 86 3.33 -4.11 1.36
CA LEU A 86 2.56 -4.79 0.31
C LEU A 86 1.55 -3.86 -0.36
N ALA A 87 0.83 -3.05 0.42
CA ALA A 87 -0.16 -2.12 -0.10
C ALA A 87 0.49 -1.08 -1.02
N VAL A 88 1.60 -0.48 -0.62
CA VAL A 88 2.31 0.49 -1.46
C VAL A 88 2.93 -0.18 -2.67
N GLN A 89 3.61 -1.34 -2.50
CA GLN A 89 4.30 -2.05 -3.58
C GLN A 89 3.34 -2.68 -4.59
N PHE A 90 2.08 -2.89 -4.24
CA PHE A 90 1.05 -3.30 -5.20
C PHE A 90 0.78 -2.23 -6.27
N TYR A 91 0.70 -0.95 -5.85
CA TYR A 91 0.36 0.16 -6.75
C TYR A 91 1.57 0.85 -7.36
N ALA A 92 2.70 0.88 -6.62
CA ALA A 92 3.85 1.70 -6.99
C ALA A 92 5.18 1.11 -6.51
N GLU A 93 6.26 1.51 -7.17
CA GLU A 93 7.64 1.26 -6.75
C GLU A 93 8.08 2.38 -5.79
N PRO A 94 8.35 2.07 -4.49
CA PRO A 94 8.81 3.03 -3.52
C PRO A 94 10.31 3.27 -3.61
N TYR A 95 10.73 4.56 -3.60
CA TYR A 95 12.13 4.97 -3.58
C TYR A 95 12.35 6.13 -2.62
N ILE A 96 13.21 5.96 -1.60
CA ILE A 96 13.60 7.05 -0.69
C ILE A 96 14.55 7.98 -1.43
N VAL A 97 14.07 9.20 -1.70
CA VAL A 97 14.84 10.24 -2.43
C VAL A 97 15.84 10.93 -1.52
N ALA A 98 15.41 11.25 -0.28
CA ALA A 98 16.26 11.94 0.70
C ALA A 98 15.84 11.63 2.14
N ASN A 99 16.81 11.64 3.04
CA ASN A 99 16.56 11.66 4.48
C ASN A 99 16.60 13.11 4.97
N VAL A 100 15.63 13.49 5.82
CA VAL A 100 15.51 14.82 6.40
C VAL A 100 15.68 14.71 7.91
N PRO A 101 16.80 15.19 8.46
CA PRO A 101 17.07 15.08 9.89
C PRO A 101 16.18 16.05 10.70
N PRO A 102 15.94 15.75 12.00
CA PRO A 102 15.05 16.55 12.85
C PRO A 102 15.44 18.03 12.99
N ASN A 103 16.71 18.36 12.84
CA ASN A 103 17.21 19.75 12.93
C ASN A 103 16.79 20.65 11.75
N CYS A 104 16.19 20.08 10.70
CA CYS A 104 15.59 20.85 9.60
C CYS A 104 14.21 21.43 9.92
N PHE A 105 13.66 21.17 11.13
CA PHE A 105 12.31 21.58 11.50
C PHE A 105 12.30 22.49 12.73
N MET A 106 11.33 23.38 12.80
CA MET A 106 11.02 24.19 13.97
C MET A 106 9.50 24.20 14.22
N PRO A 107 9.04 23.68 15.35
CA PRO A 107 9.81 23.02 16.42
C PRO A 107 10.44 21.71 15.94
N ARG A 108 11.55 21.33 16.55
CA ARG A 108 12.28 20.11 16.22
C ARG A 108 11.50 18.87 16.64
N PRO A 109 11.16 17.95 15.72
CA PRO A 109 10.50 16.69 16.05
C PRO A 109 11.48 15.70 16.69
N ASN A 110 10.94 14.68 17.37
CA ASN A 110 11.76 13.61 17.98
C ASN A 110 12.23 12.54 16.97
N VAL A 111 11.66 12.53 15.76
CA VAL A 111 11.93 11.53 14.73
C VAL A 111 12.36 12.18 13.42
N GLY A 112 13.23 11.49 12.69
CA GLY A 112 13.62 11.92 11.36
C GLY A 112 12.51 11.70 10.34
N SER A 113 12.57 12.45 9.25
CA SER A 113 11.69 12.32 8.09
C SER A 113 12.46 11.77 6.88
N ALA A 114 11.73 11.36 5.88
CA ALA A 114 12.26 11.03 4.57
C ALA A 114 11.32 11.53 3.48
N VAL A 115 11.89 11.96 2.37
CA VAL A 115 11.14 12.18 1.14
C VAL A 115 11.14 10.86 0.38
N ILE A 116 9.96 10.33 0.11
CA ILE A 116 9.78 9.09 -0.65
C ILE A 116 9.00 9.38 -1.93
N ARG A 117 9.43 8.80 -3.03
CA ARG A 117 8.73 8.80 -4.31
C ARG A 117 8.16 7.41 -4.57
N LEU A 118 6.88 7.36 -4.87
CA LEU A 118 6.12 6.18 -5.24
C LEU A 118 5.79 6.30 -6.73
N THR A 119 6.48 5.55 -7.58
CA THR A 119 6.28 5.58 -9.04
C THR A 119 5.26 4.52 -9.42
N SER A 120 4.13 4.90 -10.01
CA SER A 120 3.07 3.97 -10.37
C SER A 120 3.55 2.90 -11.35
N HIS A 121 3.21 1.65 -11.12
CA HIS A 121 3.58 0.55 -12.00
C HIS A 121 2.98 0.71 -13.39
N LYS A 122 3.76 0.42 -14.43
CA LYS A 122 3.25 0.30 -15.81
C LYS A 122 2.43 -0.98 -15.97
N LYS A 123 2.81 -2.04 -15.26
CA LYS A 123 2.13 -3.34 -15.24
C LYS A 123 2.05 -3.78 -13.77
N PRO A 124 0.96 -3.50 -13.09
CA PRO A 124 0.76 -3.98 -11.71
C PRO A 124 0.64 -5.50 -11.66
N VAL A 125 0.83 -6.06 -10.49
CA VAL A 125 0.60 -7.49 -10.23
C VAL A 125 -0.88 -7.80 -10.53
N ALA A 126 -1.11 -8.80 -11.39
CA ALA A 126 -2.46 -9.21 -11.71
C ALA A 126 -3.06 -10.03 -10.56
N VAL A 127 -4.28 -9.69 -10.16
CA VAL A 127 -5.06 -10.41 -9.14
C VAL A 127 -6.54 -10.33 -9.51
N LYS A 128 -7.27 -11.43 -9.35
CA LYS A 128 -8.69 -11.49 -9.68
C LYS A 128 -9.59 -10.77 -8.67
N ASN A 129 -9.20 -10.81 -7.40
CA ASN A 129 -9.94 -10.18 -6.30
C ASN A 129 -8.97 -9.42 -5.39
N GLU A 130 -8.78 -8.14 -5.70
CA GLU A 130 -7.91 -7.24 -4.96
C GLU A 130 -8.35 -7.11 -3.49
N LYS A 131 -9.65 -6.98 -3.26
CA LYS A 131 -10.20 -6.88 -1.90
C LYS A 131 -9.85 -8.10 -1.06
N LEU A 132 -10.06 -9.31 -1.60
CA LEU A 132 -9.70 -10.54 -0.90
C LEU A 132 -8.20 -10.62 -0.62
N MET A 133 -7.36 -10.24 -1.59
CA MET A 133 -5.91 -10.20 -1.39
C MET A 133 -5.53 -9.29 -0.21
N PHE A 134 -6.09 -8.09 -0.12
CA PHE A 134 -5.82 -7.19 1.00
C PHE A 134 -6.41 -7.68 2.32
N ASP A 135 -7.54 -8.38 2.31
CA ASP A 135 -8.09 -9.02 3.52
C ASP A 135 -7.15 -10.13 4.03
N ILE A 136 -6.61 -10.96 3.14
CA ILE A 136 -5.60 -11.98 3.43
C ILE A 136 -4.32 -11.34 3.99
N ILE A 137 -3.82 -10.29 3.38
CA ILE A 137 -2.64 -9.56 3.86
C ILE A 137 -2.90 -9.03 5.27
N ARG A 138 -4.00 -8.33 5.51
CA ARG A 138 -4.33 -7.81 6.86
C ARG A 138 -4.41 -8.91 7.89
N ALA A 139 -5.06 -10.01 7.58
CA ALA A 139 -5.19 -11.15 8.49
C ALA A 139 -3.84 -11.78 8.85
N SER A 140 -2.95 -11.94 7.85
CA SER A 140 -1.61 -12.49 8.09
C SER A 140 -0.76 -11.62 9.01
N PHE A 141 -0.84 -10.30 8.89
CA PHE A 141 -0.05 -9.38 9.72
C PHE A 141 -0.69 -9.05 11.07
N ASN A 142 -1.99 -9.22 11.24
CA ASN A 142 -2.65 -9.15 12.55
C ASN A 142 -2.18 -10.27 13.49
N GLN A 143 -1.77 -11.40 12.92
CA GLN A 143 -1.23 -12.55 13.66
C GLN A 143 0.21 -12.90 13.22
N ARG A 144 1.07 -11.90 13.04
CA ARG A 144 2.41 -11.99 12.45
C ARG A 144 3.26 -13.16 12.95
N ARG A 145 3.15 -13.53 14.23
CA ARG A 145 3.92 -14.63 14.85
C ARG A 145 3.33 -16.02 14.61
N LYS A 146 2.13 -16.12 14.04
CA LYS A 146 1.46 -17.38 13.71
C LYS A 146 1.72 -17.81 12.27
N THR A 147 1.46 -19.07 11.97
CA THR A 147 1.44 -19.56 10.59
C THR A 147 0.32 -18.88 9.80
N LEU A 148 0.50 -18.79 8.49
CA LEU A 148 -0.49 -18.16 7.61
C LEU A 148 -1.86 -18.85 7.70
N VAL A 149 -1.89 -20.19 7.78
CA VAL A 149 -3.13 -20.97 8.01
C VAL A 149 -3.90 -20.46 9.24
N ASN A 150 -3.20 -20.25 10.37
CA ASN A 150 -3.85 -19.74 11.58
C ASN A 150 -4.35 -18.30 11.44
N GLY A 151 -3.65 -17.47 10.68
CA GLY A 151 -4.09 -16.11 10.37
C GLY A 151 -5.36 -16.10 9.51
N LEU A 152 -5.40 -16.95 8.49
CA LEU A 152 -6.50 -17.02 7.53
C LEU A 152 -7.75 -17.71 8.05
N TYR A 153 -7.61 -18.67 8.96
CA TYR A 153 -8.74 -19.42 9.53
C TYR A 153 -9.83 -18.53 10.13
N ASN A 154 -9.46 -17.36 10.62
CA ASN A 154 -10.37 -16.39 11.20
C ASN A 154 -10.81 -15.27 10.24
N VAL A 155 -10.43 -15.35 8.95
CA VAL A 155 -10.90 -14.37 7.95
C VAL A 155 -12.35 -14.64 7.60
N GLY A 156 -13.21 -13.68 7.90
CA GLY A 156 -14.63 -13.78 7.56
C GLY A 156 -14.83 -13.96 6.04
N GLY A 157 -15.69 -14.93 5.69
CA GLY A 157 -16.04 -15.21 4.29
C GLY A 157 -15.19 -16.27 3.59
N LEU A 158 -14.09 -16.76 4.17
CA LEU A 158 -13.33 -17.87 3.58
C LEU A 158 -13.99 -19.23 3.86
N ASN A 159 -14.65 -19.42 5.03
CA ASN A 159 -15.36 -20.64 5.45
C ASN A 159 -14.62 -21.96 5.16
N LYS A 160 -13.30 -21.97 5.37
CA LYS A 160 -12.43 -23.13 5.10
C LYS A 160 -11.81 -23.67 6.38
N SER A 161 -11.66 -24.98 6.45
CA SER A 161 -10.90 -25.65 7.51
C SER A 161 -9.40 -25.33 7.40
N LYS A 162 -8.64 -25.61 8.46
CA LYS A 162 -7.17 -25.44 8.43
C LYS A 162 -6.50 -26.37 7.44
N GLU A 163 -7.07 -27.57 7.28
CA GLU A 163 -6.60 -28.59 6.34
C GLU A 163 -6.82 -28.12 4.90
N GLU A 164 -7.98 -27.55 4.59
CA GLU A 164 -8.26 -26.97 3.28
C GLU A 164 -7.34 -25.77 2.98
N LEU A 165 -7.10 -24.89 3.96
CA LEU A 165 -6.17 -23.78 3.80
C LEU A 165 -4.73 -24.23 3.57
N ALA A 166 -4.30 -25.29 4.26
CA ALA A 166 -2.98 -25.90 4.06
C ALA A 166 -2.86 -26.50 2.65
N ALA A 167 -3.88 -27.23 2.19
CA ALA A 167 -3.91 -27.78 0.84
C ALA A 167 -3.87 -26.69 -0.26
N VAL A 168 -4.56 -25.55 -0.04
CA VAL A 168 -4.48 -24.42 -0.96
C VAL A 168 -3.06 -23.82 -1.00
N LEU A 169 -2.40 -23.65 0.15
CA LEU A 169 -1.00 -23.19 0.19
C LEU A 169 -0.07 -24.12 -0.57
N GLU A 170 -0.17 -25.42 -0.34
CA GLU A 170 0.64 -26.44 -1.03
C GLU A 170 0.39 -26.46 -2.54
N SER A 171 -0.85 -26.23 -2.99
CA SER A 171 -1.21 -26.18 -4.40
C SER A 171 -0.54 -25.03 -5.17
N ILE A 172 -0.10 -23.99 -4.46
CA ILE A 172 0.65 -22.85 -5.04
C ILE A 172 2.14 -22.88 -4.66
N GLY A 173 2.63 -24.03 -4.17
CA GLY A 173 4.05 -24.25 -3.86
C GLY A 173 4.53 -23.63 -2.54
N LEU A 174 3.62 -23.32 -1.61
CA LEU A 174 3.94 -22.80 -0.29
C LEU A 174 3.82 -23.91 0.78
N ALA A 175 4.72 -23.90 1.76
CA ALA A 175 4.62 -24.82 2.88
C ALA A 175 3.42 -24.49 3.80
N ALA A 176 2.73 -25.51 4.33
CA ALA A 176 1.58 -25.33 5.22
C ALA A 176 1.89 -24.53 6.49
N ASN A 177 3.15 -24.53 6.94
CA ASN A 177 3.61 -23.81 8.13
C ASN A 177 4.21 -22.41 7.82
N VAL A 178 4.12 -21.92 6.57
CA VAL A 178 4.66 -20.62 6.16
C VAL A 178 4.04 -19.49 6.97
N ARG A 179 4.82 -18.42 7.18
CA ARG A 179 4.33 -17.18 7.82
C ARG A 179 4.11 -16.12 6.76
N GLY A 180 3.06 -15.31 6.90
CA GLY A 180 2.74 -14.26 5.94
C GLY A 180 3.86 -13.23 5.75
N GLU A 181 4.68 -12.98 6.78
CA GLU A 181 5.80 -12.05 6.67
C GLU A 181 6.92 -12.48 5.70
N THR A 182 6.92 -13.73 5.25
CA THR A 182 7.90 -14.23 4.28
C THR A 182 7.40 -14.26 2.84
N LEU A 183 6.10 -14.01 2.63
CA LEU A 183 5.50 -14.06 1.31
C LEU A 183 5.78 -12.77 0.52
N THR A 184 6.03 -12.95 -0.78
CA THR A 184 6.06 -11.84 -1.74
C THR A 184 4.65 -11.37 -2.12
N LEU A 185 4.55 -10.24 -2.78
CA LEU A 185 3.29 -9.71 -3.30
C LEU A 185 2.63 -10.67 -4.30
N GLU A 186 3.43 -11.28 -5.19
CA GLU A 186 2.98 -12.26 -6.18
C GLU A 186 2.42 -13.52 -5.52
N GLN A 187 3.04 -13.95 -4.42
CA GLN A 187 2.53 -15.10 -3.65
C GLN A 187 1.21 -14.78 -2.95
N PHE A 188 1.02 -13.56 -2.44
CA PHE A 188 -0.28 -13.12 -1.93
C PHE A 188 -1.35 -13.05 -3.02
N ALA A 189 -1.00 -12.56 -4.21
CA ALA A 189 -1.91 -12.53 -5.36
C ALA A 189 -2.31 -13.95 -5.80
N ALA A 190 -1.34 -14.86 -5.93
CA ALA A 190 -1.59 -16.27 -6.26
C ALA A 190 -2.48 -16.96 -5.21
N LEU A 191 -2.25 -16.68 -3.93
CA LEU A 191 -3.06 -17.21 -2.82
C LEU A 191 -4.51 -16.70 -2.90
N SER A 192 -4.69 -15.39 -3.13
CA SER A 192 -6.02 -14.79 -3.33
C SER A 192 -6.77 -15.43 -4.49
N ASP A 193 -6.08 -15.65 -5.61
CA ASP A 193 -6.67 -16.27 -6.79
C ASP A 193 -7.04 -17.75 -6.58
N ALA A 194 -6.21 -18.50 -5.83
CA ALA A 194 -6.48 -19.89 -5.49
C ALA A 194 -7.69 -20.01 -4.55
N LEU A 195 -7.78 -19.13 -3.54
CA LEU A 195 -8.91 -19.10 -2.60
C LEU A 195 -10.22 -18.66 -3.28
N SER A 196 -10.16 -17.74 -4.25
CA SER A 196 -11.34 -17.31 -5.02
C SER A 196 -11.93 -18.44 -5.88
N LYS A 197 -11.08 -19.36 -6.42
CA LYS A 197 -11.53 -20.52 -7.20
C LYS A 197 -12.21 -21.59 -6.38
N SER A 198 -11.87 -21.71 -5.11
CA SER A 198 -12.38 -22.75 -4.21
C SER A 198 -13.70 -22.32 -3.52
N ALA A 199 -14.25 -21.16 -3.84
CA ALA A 199 -15.49 -20.62 -3.29
C ALA A 199 -16.71 -20.85 -4.24
N ASN A 200 -16.48 -21.44 -5.41
CA ASN A 200 -17.48 -21.92 -6.37
C ASN A 200 -17.53 -23.45 -6.31
#